data_03115f619fe6ce9de0af4cee3c9775cd
#
_entry.id   03115f619fe6ce9de0af4cee3c9775cd
#
_cell.length_a   1.000
_cell.length_b   1.000
_cell.length_c   1.000
_cell.angle_alpha   90.00
_cell.angle_beta   90.00
_cell.angle_gamma   90.00
#
_symmetry.space_group_name_H-M   'P 1'
#
loop_
_entity.id
_entity.type
_entity.pdbx_description
1 polymer ?
#
loop_
_entity_poly.entity_id
_entity_poly.type
_entity_poly.pdbx_seq_one_letter_code
_entity_poly.pdbx_strand_id
1 'polypeptide(L)'
;MQRAKQISETIELGIILALAGGFMDVYSYIGRDHVFANAQTGNILLVGVSISEGNWALAGRYFFPVVSFAVGIMLADLVHERFGSVIHWRQVTVFFEAVILLGVSFIPGGNFNLLANCLTSFACGMQVESFRKIHGHGIATTMCIGNLRNALQNVDDYIITHRRGFLENGLLYFGVIFTFVFGAVLGNWCIERMGLHAIVVASLLLFVAFAIMFIDRERDLRLRWKVAAEAWKEGCRK
;
A
#
# COMPACT_ATOMS: atom_id res chain seq x y z
N MET A 1 -0.39 -19.61 15.09
CA MET A 1 0.04 -18.62 14.08
C MET A 1 0.82 -19.33 12.98
N GLN A 2 0.31 -19.39 11.75
CA GLN A 2 1.08 -19.85 10.60
C GLN A 2 2.12 -18.77 10.29
N ARG A 3 3.40 -19.15 10.19
CA ARG A 3 4.47 -18.23 9.74
C ARG A 3 4.16 -17.77 8.31
N ALA A 4 4.26 -16.46 8.06
CA ALA A 4 4.13 -15.91 6.71
C ALA A 4 5.08 -16.65 5.76
N LYS A 5 4.53 -17.16 4.65
CA LYS A 5 5.31 -17.92 3.65
C LYS A 5 6.31 -17.03 2.89
N GLN A 6 6.06 -15.72 2.86
CA GLN A 6 6.93 -14.72 2.23
C GLN A 6 7.02 -13.49 3.15
N ILE A 7 8.17 -12.88 3.19
CA ILE A 7 8.49 -11.70 4.00
C ILE A 7 7.64 -10.48 3.58
N SER A 8 7.32 -10.38 2.30
CA SER A 8 6.41 -9.37 1.77
C SER A 8 4.96 -9.50 2.28
N GLU A 9 4.67 -10.49 3.09
CA GLU A 9 3.37 -10.72 3.74
C GLU A 9 3.45 -10.61 5.26
N THR A 10 4.50 -9.96 5.81
CA THR A 10 4.61 -9.75 7.25
C THR A 10 3.66 -8.67 7.75
N ILE A 11 3.27 -8.76 9.02
CA ILE A 11 2.39 -7.80 9.67
C ILE A 11 3.06 -6.42 9.74
N GLU A 12 4.37 -6.39 10.03
CA GLU A 12 5.17 -5.17 10.14
C GLU A 12 5.15 -4.38 8.83
N LEU A 13 5.35 -5.05 7.72
CA LEU A 13 5.28 -4.43 6.41
C LEU A 13 3.86 -3.92 6.12
N GLY A 14 2.84 -4.72 6.45
CA GLY A 14 1.44 -4.34 6.31
C GLY A 14 1.09 -3.08 7.11
N ILE A 15 1.63 -2.93 8.31
CA ILE A 15 1.46 -1.73 9.15
C ILE A 15 2.07 -0.51 8.45
N ILE A 16 3.31 -0.59 7.96
CA ILE A 16 3.97 0.54 7.30
C ILE A 16 3.22 0.95 6.03
N LEU A 17 2.79 -0.02 5.23
CA LEU A 17 2.04 0.24 4.01
C LEU A 17 0.65 0.84 4.27
N ALA A 18 -0.06 0.37 5.32
CA ALA A 18 -1.34 0.94 5.71
C ALA A 18 -1.20 2.38 6.25
N LEU A 19 -0.14 2.62 7.04
CA LEU A 19 0.20 3.96 7.53
C LEU A 19 0.46 4.93 6.36
N ALA A 20 1.29 4.51 5.40
CA ALA A 20 1.58 5.29 4.19
C ALA A 20 0.31 5.50 3.35
N GLY A 21 -0.55 4.48 3.22
CA GLY A 21 -1.82 4.57 2.48
C GLY A 21 -2.76 5.64 3.03
N GLY A 22 -2.97 5.65 4.36
CA GLY A 22 -3.77 6.68 5.02
C GLY A 22 -3.17 8.08 4.91
N PHE A 23 -1.84 8.17 5.00
CA PHE A 23 -1.10 9.41 4.81
C PHE A 23 -1.29 9.98 3.39
N MET A 24 -1.15 9.13 2.36
CA MET A 24 -1.31 9.53 0.95
C MET A 24 -2.72 10.01 0.63
N ASP A 25 -3.76 9.35 1.18
CA ASP A 25 -5.14 9.78 0.98
C ASP A 25 -5.40 11.16 1.57
N VAL A 26 -4.98 11.39 2.82
CA VAL A 26 -5.18 12.70 3.46
C VAL A 26 -4.35 13.79 2.80
N TYR A 27 -3.14 13.47 2.35
CA TYR A 27 -2.29 14.40 1.61
C TYR A 27 -2.96 14.87 0.31
N SER A 28 -3.48 13.96 -0.49
CA SER A 28 -4.16 14.29 -1.74
C SER A 28 -5.48 15.03 -1.46
N TYR A 29 -6.23 14.61 -0.45
CA TYR A 29 -7.51 15.20 -0.15
C TYR A 29 -7.39 16.62 0.43
N ILE A 30 -6.54 16.82 1.44
CA ILE A 30 -6.41 18.13 2.12
C ILE A 30 -5.42 19.03 1.37
N GLY A 31 -4.30 18.47 0.89
CA GLY A 31 -3.22 19.25 0.29
C GLY A 31 -3.37 19.48 -1.22
N ARG A 32 -4.18 18.67 -1.94
CA ARG A 32 -4.20 18.64 -3.41
C ARG A 32 -5.62 18.60 -3.99
N ASP A 33 -6.47 19.60 -3.70
CA ASP A 33 -7.78 19.81 -4.34
C ASP A 33 -8.84 18.74 -4.05
N HIS A 34 -8.84 18.11 -2.88
CA HIS A 34 -9.86 17.16 -2.43
C HIS A 34 -10.02 15.91 -3.32
N VAL A 35 -8.91 15.43 -3.88
CA VAL A 35 -8.86 14.17 -4.65
C VAL A 35 -8.32 13.06 -3.77
N PHE A 36 -8.92 11.87 -3.84
CA PHE A 36 -8.40 10.70 -3.12
C PHE A 36 -7.27 10.02 -3.89
N ALA A 37 -6.22 9.60 -3.20
CA ALA A 37 -5.12 8.83 -3.79
C ALA A 37 -5.48 7.33 -3.94
N ASN A 38 -6.08 6.73 -2.90
CA ASN A 38 -6.46 5.32 -2.82
C ASN A 38 -7.97 5.12 -2.91
N ALA A 39 -8.79 5.99 -2.30
CA ALA A 39 -10.23 5.84 -2.22
C ALA A 39 -10.93 6.19 -3.55
N GLN A 40 -10.61 5.48 -4.62
CA GLN A 40 -11.07 5.76 -5.98
C GLN A 40 -12.59 5.75 -6.14
N THR A 41 -13.33 5.05 -5.29
CA THR A 41 -14.80 5.11 -5.27
C THR A 41 -15.30 6.54 -5.03
N GLY A 42 -14.62 7.30 -4.16
CA GLY A 42 -14.92 8.72 -3.95
C GLY A 42 -14.69 9.55 -5.21
N ASN A 43 -13.56 9.35 -5.88
CA ASN A 43 -13.25 10.05 -7.14
C ASN A 43 -14.28 9.70 -8.23
N ILE A 44 -14.65 8.43 -8.40
CA ILE A 44 -15.66 7.97 -9.38
C ILE A 44 -17.02 8.62 -9.11
N LEU A 45 -17.44 8.68 -7.84
CA LEU A 45 -18.65 9.40 -7.44
C LEU A 45 -18.60 10.87 -7.86
N LEU A 46 -17.49 11.55 -7.54
CA LEU A 46 -17.30 12.97 -7.83
C LEU A 46 -17.19 13.26 -9.32
N VAL A 47 -16.70 12.34 -10.14
CA VAL A 47 -16.81 12.41 -11.61
C VAL A 47 -18.28 12.47 -12.02
N GLY A 48 -19.12 11.55 -11.51
CA GLY A 48 -20.54 11.51 -11.83
C GLY A 48 -21.27 12.81 -11.45
N VAL A 49 -21.03 13.32 -10.24
CA VAL A 49 -21.59 14.60 -9.77
C VAL A 49 -21.15 15.74 -10.68
N SER A 50 -19.84 15.86 -10.97
CA SER A 50 -19.31 16.95 -11.80
C SER A 50 -19.88 16.93 -13.23
N ILE A 51 -20.09 15.75 -13.80
CA ILE A 51 -20.74 15.61 -15.12
C ILE A 51 -22.19 16.06 -15.05
N SER A 52 -22.94 15.71 -14.01
CA SER A 52 -24.34 16.10 -13.84
C SER A 52 -24.52 17.61 -13.69
N GLU A 53 -23.52 18.29 -13.16
CA GLU A 53 -23.45 19.74 -13.02
C GLU A 53 -22.91 20.45 -14.28
N GLY A 54 -22.52 19.71 -15.32
CA GLY A 54 -21.90 20.25 -16.53
C GLY A 54 -20.47 20.75 -16.34
N ASN A 55 -19.84 20.45 -15.22
CA ASN A 55 -18.48 20.91 -14.88
C ASN A 55 -17.41 19.91 -15.35
N TRP A 56 -17.14 19.91 -16.66
CA TRP A 56 -16.17 19.00 -17.29
C TRP A 56 -14.73 19.14 -16.79
N ALA A 57 -14.34 20.36 -16.41
CA ALA A 57 -13.01 20.60 -15.86
C ALA A 57 -12.83 19.91 -14.51
N LEU A 58 -13.85 19.99 -13.64
CA LEU A 58 -13.85 19.31 -12.35
C LEU A 58 -13.98 17.79 -12.52
N ALA A 59 -14.80 17.31 -13.45
CA ALA A 59 -14.89 15.90 -13.79
C ALA A 59 -13.52 15.33 -14.19
N GLY A 60 -12.76 16.04 -15.03
CA GLY A 60 -11.39 15.67 -15.40
C GLY A 60 -10.45 15.59 -14.22
N ARG A 61 -10.57 16.50 -13.24
CA ARG A 61 -9.73 16.50 -12.02
C ARG A 61 -9.86 15.21 -11.21
N TYR A 62 -11.05 14.62 -11.16
CA TYR A 62 -11.30 13.34 -10.48
C TYR A 62 -11.04 12.13 -11.39
N PHE A 63 -11.32 12.24 -12.69
CA PHE A 63 -11.20 11.14 -13.65
C PHE A 63 -9.74 10.72 -13.89
N PHE A 64 -8.82 11.67 -14.11
CA PHE A 64 -7.43 11.34 -14.44
C PHE A 64 -6.69 10.59 -13.33
N PRO A 65 -6.86 10.90 -12.02
CA PRO A 65 -6.32 10.08 -10.95
C PRO A 65 -6.84 8.64 -10.93
N VAL A 66 -8.14 8.41 -11.26
CA VAL A 66 -8.70 7.04 -11.40
C VAL A 66 -8.00 6.28 -12.53
N VAL A 67 -7.81 6.92 -13.69
CA VAL A 67 -7.08 6.31 -14.81
C VAL A 67 -5.63 6.02 -14.43
N SER A 68 -4.96 6.96 -13.77
CA SER A 68 -3.57 6.79 -13.31
C SER A 68 -3.43 5.63 -12.33
N PHE A 69 -4.37 5.48 -11.39
CA PHE A 69 -4.44 4.35 -10.47
C PHE A 69 -4.59 3.02 -11.22
N ALA A 70 -5.50 2.96 -12.20
CA ALA A 70 -5.70 1.77 -13.03
C ALA A 70 -4.44 1.40 -13.83
N VAL A 71 -3.74 2.40 -14.39
CA VAL A 71 -2.46 2.20 -15.09
C VAL A 71 -1.38 1.68 -14.12
N GLY A 72 -1.36 2.17 -12.87
CA GLY A 72 -0.46 1.67 -11.82
C GLY A 72 -0.68 0.19 -11.52
N ILE A 73 -1.94 -0.24 -11.39
CA ILE A 73 -2.31 -1.66 -11.22
C ILE A 73 -1.80 -2.48 -12.41
N MET A 74 -2.14 -2.07 -13.64
CA MET A 74 -1.76 -2.80 -14.85
C MET A 74 -0.24 -2.94 -15.01
N LEU A 75 0.50 -1.87 -14.71
CA LEU A 75 1.95 -1.90 -14.80
C LEU A 75 2.57 -2.83 -13.76
N ALA A 76 2.08 -2.80 -12.52
CA ALA A 76 2.57 -3.68 -11.45
C ALA A 76 2.30 -5.16 -11.78
N ASP A 77 1.13 -5.47 -12.33
CA ASP A 77 0.76 -6.82 -12.78
C ASP A 77 1.66 -7.29 -13.95
N LEU A 78 1.88 -6.43 -14.95
CA LEU A 78 2.78 -6.71 -16.07
C LEU A 78 4.22 -6.98 -15.61
N VAL A 79 4.71 -6.18 -14.65
CA VAL A 79 6.05 -6.38 -14.07
C VAL A 79 6.11 -7.71 -13.30
N HIS A 80 5.04 -8.05 -12.58
CA HIS A 80 4.93 -9.33 -11.90
C HIS A 80 4.98 -10.51 -12.87
N GLU A 81 4.19 -10.48 -13.95
CA GLU A 81 4.14 -11.57 -14.94
C GLU A 81 5.47 -11.74 -15.70
N ARG A 82 6.10 -10.62 -16.11
CA ARG A 82 7.33 -10.67 -16.92
C ARG A 82 8.60 -10.94 -16.11
N PHE A 83 8.68 -10.44 -14.90
CA PHE A 83 9.91 -10.40 -14.11
C PHE A 83 9.79 -11.04 -12.73
N GLY A 84 8.62 -11.52 -12.32
CA GLY A 84 8.35 -12.03 -10.98
C GLY A 84 9.17 -13.26 -10.58
N SER A 85 9.73 -14.00 -11.54
CA SER A 85 10.64 -15.13 -11.28
C SER A 85 12.11 -14.72 -11.14
N VAL A 86 12.50 -13.55 -11.65
CA VAL A 86 13.89 -13.08 -11.73
C VAL A 86 14.18 -11.96 -10.74
N ILE A 87 13.22 -11.07 -10.53
CA ILE A 87 13.36 -9.88 -9.68
C ILE A 87 12.37 -9.98 -8.53
N HIS A 88 12.76 -9.50 -7.36
CA HIS A 88 11.84 -9.30 -6.24
C HIS A 88 10.94 -8.09 -6.54
N TRP A 89 10.02 -8.30 -7.49
CA TRP A 89 9.19 -7.28 -8.10
C TRP A 89 8.47 -6.37 -7.10
N ARG A 90 7.98 -6.93 -5.97
CA ARG A 90 7.36 -6.15 -4.90
C ARG A 90 8.31 -5.12 -4.27
N GLN A 91 9.58 -5.49 -4.12
CA GLN A 91 10.63 -4.63 -3.59
C GLN A 91 10.93 -3.47 -4.56
N VAL A 92 11.00 -3.80 -5.85
CA VAL A 92 11.19 -2.81 -6.91
C VAL A 92 10.00 -1.85 -6.96
N THR A 93 8.78 -2.36 -6.84
CA THR A 93 7.56 -1.53 -6.83
C THR A 93 7.58 -0.53 -5.68
N VAL A 94 7.86 -0.97 -4.44
CA VAL A 94 7.93 -0.05 -3.27
C VAL A 94 9.03 0.99 -3.44
N PHE A 95 10.16 0.62 -4.02
CA PHE A 95 11.23 1.58 -4.31
C PHE A 95 10.77 2.67 -5.30
N PHE A 96 10.16 2.28 -6.42
CA PHE A 96 9.64 3.24 -7.39
C PHE A 96 8.51 4.11 -6.81
N GLU A 97 7.63 3.53 -6.02
CA GLU A 97 6.59 4.26 -5.29
C GLU A 97 7.22 5.34 -4.39
N ALA A 98 8.21 4.98 -3.57
CA ALA A 98 8.92 5.91 -2.71
C ALA A 98 9.58 7.05 -3.50
N VAL A 99 10.21 6.74 -4.63
CA VAL A 99 10.85 7.74 -5.52
C VAL A 99 9.80 8.66 -6.16
N ILE A 100 8.67 8.12 -6.61
CA ILE A 100 7.56 8.93 -7.16
C ILE A 100 7.04 9.90 -6.11
N LEU A 101 6.75 9.44 -4.89
CA LEU A 101 6.27 10.31 -3.81
C LEU A 101 7.31 11.36 -3.40
N LEU A 102 8.60 11.00 -3.42
CA LEU A 102 9.66 11.98 -3.22
C LEU A 102 9.62 13.05 -4.31
N GLY A 103 9.45 12.67 -5.57
CA GLY A 103 9.27 13.60 -6.69
C GLY A 103 8.04 14.49 -6.52
N VAL A 104 6.91 13.94 -6.08
CA VAL A 104 5.66 14.68 -5.82
C VAL A 104 5.85 15.77 -4.77
N SER A 105 6.76 15.60 -3.81
CA SER A 105 7.04 16.60 -2.78
C SER A 105 7.59 17.93 -3.33
N PHE A 106 8.19 17.90 -4.51
CA PHE A 106 8.73 19.09 -5.18
C PHE A 106 7.76 19.74 -6.18
N ILE A 107 6.60 19.12 -6.43
CA ILE A 107 5.59 19.67 -7.33
C ILE A 107 4.85 20.80 -6.61
N PRO A 108 4.85 22.03 -7.16
CA PRO A 108 4.12 23.14 -6.57
C PRO A 108 2.61 22.92 -6.58
N GLY A 109 1.88 23.68 -5.77
CA GLY A 109 0.42 23.64 -5.72
C GLY A 109 -0.26 24.33 -6.92
N GLY A 110 -1.58 24.40 -6.87
CA GLY A 110 -2.39 25.06 -7.89
C GLY A 110 -2.48 24.24 -9.17
N ASN A 111 -2.06 24.79 -10.30
CA ASN A 111 -2.21 24.15 -11.62
C ASN A 111 -1.51 22.77 -11.74
N PHE A 112 -0.57 22.48 -10.87
CA PHE A 112 0.14 21.20 -10.88
C PHE A 112 -0.47 20.14 -9.94
N ASN A 113 -1.55 20.47 -9.20
CA ASN A 113 -2.19 19.53 -8.31
C ASN A 113 -2.71 18.28 -9.04
N LEU A 114 -3.25 18.43 -10.25
CA LEU A 114 -3.69 17.30 -11.06
C LEU A 114 -2.54 16.33 -11.33
N LEU A 115 -1.37 16.83 -11.72
CA LEU A 115 -0.19 16.00 -11.95
C LEU A 115 0.24 15.28 -10.68
N ALA A 116 0.31 15.99 -9.54
CA ALA A 116 0.66 15.42 -8.25
C ALA A 116 -0.33 14.31 -7.83
N ASN A 117 -1.64 14.53 -8.00
CA ASN A 117 -2.68 13.55 -7.71
C ASN A 117 -2.59 12.32 -8.63
N CYS A 118 -2.34 12.52 -9.92
CA CYS A 118 -2.14 11.42 -10.87
C CYS A 118 -0.93 10.54 -10.49
N LEU A 119 0.20 11.16 -10.14
CA LEU A 119 1.40 10.44 -9.72
C LEU A 119 1.21 9.70 -8.39
N THR A 120 0.55 10.33 -7.42
CA THR A 120 0.24 9.69 -6.14
C THR A 120 -0.73 8.53 -6.32
N SER A 121 -1.80 8.71 -7.11
CA SER A 121 -2.77 7.63 -7.41
C SER A 121 -2.14 6.49 -8.20
N PHE A 122 -1.24 6.79 -9.14
CA PHE A 122 -0.47 5.77 -9.87
C PHE A 122 0.39 4.94 -8.91
N ALA A 123 1.14 5.57 -8.00
CA ALA A 123 1.92 4.90 -6.98
C ALA A 123 1.04 4.02 -6.08
N CYS A 124 -0.11 4.54 -5.63
CA CYS A 124 -1.09 3.76 -4.86
C CYS A 124 -1.63 2.55 -5.62
N GLY A 125 -1.88 2.67 -6.93
CA GLY A 125 -2.30 1.56 -7.78
C GLY A 125 -1.24 0.44 -7.84
N MET A 126 0.03 0.80 -7.95
CA MET A 126 1.13 -0.16 -7.88
C MET A 126 1.19 -0.86 -6.52
N GLN A 127 1.00 -0.14 -5.41
CA GLN A 127 1.00 -0.70 -4.06
C GLN A 127 -0.13 -1.72 -3.87
N VAL A 128 -1.35 -1.38 -4.27
CA VAL A 128 -2.53 -2.25 -4.16
C VAL A 128 -2.31 -3.58 -4.87
N GLU A 129 -1.76 -3.55 -6.07
CA GLU A 129 -1.48 -4.74 -6.85
C GLU A 129 -0.36 -5.58 -6.23
N SER A 130 0.70 -4.93 -5.75
CA SER A 130 1.88 -5.61 -5.23
C SER A 130 1.64 -6.28 -3.87
N PHE A 131 0.72 -5.74 -3.04
CA PHE A 131 0.50 -6.18 -1.67
C PHE A 131 -0.95 -6.60 -1.41
N ARG A 132 -1.41 -7.61 -2.15
CA ARG A 132 -2.77 -8.17 -2.04
C ARG A 132 -2.99 -9.03 -0.79
N LYS A 133 -1.91 -9.46 -0.11
CA LYS A 133 -1.96 -10.38 1.04
C LYS A 133 -1.05 -9.94 2.15
N ILE A 134 -1.54 -10.01 3.37
CA ILE A 134 -0.76 -9.92 4.62
C ILE A 134 -1.01 -11.18 5.41
N HIS A 135 0.06 -11.84 5.83
CA HIS A 135 0.01 -13.07 6.65
C HIS A 135 -0.86 -14.19 6.05
N GLY A 136 -0.94 -14.25 4.70
CA GLY A 136 -1.76 -15.22 3.98
C GLY A 136 -3.23 -14.81 3.81
N HIS A 137 -3.67 -13.70 4.41
CA HIS A 137 -5.02 -13.16 4.28
C HIS A 137 -5.07 -12.10 3.19
N GLY A 138 -6.18 -12.07 2.43
CA GLY A 138 -6.46 -11.02 1.45
C GLY A 138 -6.75 -9.70 2.17
N ILE A 139 -5.70 -8.92 2.44
CA ILE A 139 -5.77 -7.64 3.13
C ILE A 139 -5.24 -6.57 2.18
N ALA A 140 -6.09 -5.59 1.88
CA ALA A 140 -5.66 -4.41 1.15
C ALA A 140 -5.21 -3.33 2.16
N THR A 141 -3.95 -2.94 2.11
CA THR A 141 -3.38 -1.94 3.04
C THR A 141 -3.97 -0.55 2.85
N THR A 142 -4.58 -0.29 1.70
CA THR A 142 -5.11 1.02 1.29
C THR A 142 -6.63 1.05 1.10
N MET A 143 -7.33 -0.08 1.29
CA MET A 143 -8.78 -0.20 1.09
C MET A 143 -9.47 -0.65 2.38
N CYS A 144 -10.00 0.30 3.16
CA CYS A 144 -10.59 0.02 4.46
C CYS A 144 -11.89 -0.78 4.39
N ILE A 145 -12.74 -0.59 3.36
CA ILE A 145 -14.08 -1.18 3.34
C ILE A 145 -14.06 -2.71 3.20
N GLY A 146 -13.15 -3.25 2.38
CA GLY A 146 -12.96 -4.69 2.26
C GLY A 146 -12.44 -5.31 3.56
N ASN A 147 -11.51 -4.63 4.22
CA ASN A 147 -10.98 -5.05 5.52
C ASN A 147 -12.07 -5.01 6.60
N LEU A 148 -12.94 -3.99 6.62
CA LEU A 148 -14.05 -3.88 7.57
C LEU A 148 -15.05 -5.05 7.39
N ARG A 149 -15.42 -5.36 6.13
CA ARG A 149 -16.27 -6.52 5.84
C ARG A 149 -15.66 -7.82 6.38
N ASN A 150 -14.39 -8.07 6.08
CA ASN A 150 -13.71 -9.28 6.51
C ASN A 150 -13.53 -9.32 8.03
N ALA A 151 -13.28 -8.19 8.69
CA ALA A 151 -13.20 -8.08 10.14
C ALA A 151 -14.51 -8.52 10.79
N LEU A 152 -15.65 -7.96 10.34
CA LEU A 152 -16.96 -8.27 10.89
C LEU A 152 -17.37 -9.72 10.60
N GLN A 153 -17.08 -10.25 9.42
CA GLN A 153 -17.33 -11.67 9.12
C GLN A 153 -16.52 -12.59 10.06
N ASN A 154 -15.27 -12.30 10.33
CA ASN A 154 -14.47 -13.06 11.29
C ASN A 154 -14.98 -12.94 12.73
N VAL A 155 -15.51 -11.77 13.14
CA VAL A 155 -16.15 -11.61 14.45
C VAL A 155 -17.42 -12.47 14.55
N ASP A 156 -18.24 -12.50 13.51
CA ASP A 156 -19.47 -13.32 13.45
C ASP A 156 -19.12 -14.83 13.52
N ASP A 157 -18.16 -15.29 12.72
CA ASP A 157 -17.65 -16.66 12.76
C ASP A 157 -17.10 -17.03 14.14
N TYR A 158 -16.45 -16.09 14.85
CA TYR A 158 -16.01 -16.31 16.22
C TYR A 158 -17.16 -16.46 17.20
N ILE A 159 -18.20 -15.64 17.08
CA ILE A 159 -19.38 -15.73 17.95
C ILE A 159 -20.06 -17.09 17.79
N ILE A 160 -20.15 -17.60 16.54
CA ILE A 160 -20.82 -18.88 16.24
C ILE A 160 -19.96 -20.08 16.64
N THR A 161 -18.66 -20.05 16.35
CA THR A 161 -17.78 -21.24 16.45
C THR A 161 -16.91 -21.27 17.70
N HIS A 162 -16.74 -20.14 18.40
CA HIS A 162 -15.82 -19.91 19.52
C HIS A 162 -14.35 -20.27 19.20
N ARG A 163 -13.96 -20.33 17.91
CA ARG A 163 -12.58 -20.62 17.50
C ARG A 163 -11.74 -19.36 17.53
N ARG A 164 -10.71 -19.32 18.37
CA ARG A 164 -9.81 -18.15 18.57
C ARG A 164 -9.15 -17.66 17.28
N GLY A 165 -8.91 -18.51 16.29
CA GLY A 165 -8.32 -18.12 15.02
C GLY A 165 -9.16 -17.07 14.27
N PHE A 166 -10.48 -17.12 14.35
CA PHE A 166 -11.33 -16.09 13.76
C PHE A 166 -11.19 -14.75 14.49
N LEU A 167 -11.11 -14.77 15.81
CA LEU A 167 -10.87 -13.54 16.58
C LEU A 167 -9.53 -12.89 16.22
N GLU A 168 -8.44 -13.68 16.12
CA GLU A 168 -7.12 -13.21 15.73
C GLU A 168 -7.14 -12.57 14.32
N ASN A 169 -7.84 -13.20 13.38
CA ASN A 169 -7.99 -12.67 12.03
C ASN A 169 -8.82 -11.37 12.01
N GLY A 170 -9.94 -11.33 12.74
CA GLY A 170 -10.75 -10.12 12.88
C GLY A 170 -9.94 -8.94 13.45
N LEU A 171 -9.16 -9.19 14.50
CA LEU A 171 -8.28 -8.18 15.09
C LEU A 171 -7.18 -7.71 14.13
N LEU A 172 -6.66 -8.59 13.27
CA LEU A 172 -5.69 -8.21 12.25
C LEU A 172 -6.29 -7.21 11.24
N TYR A 173 -7.50 -7.49 10.74
CA TYR A 173 -8.20 -6.58 9.82
C TYR A 173 -8.51 -5.23 10.47
N PHE A 174 -8.99 -5.21 11.71
CA PHE A 174 -9.20 -3.97 12.46
C PHE A 174 -7.89 -3.23 12.68
N GLY A 175 -6.80 -3.93 13.01
CA GLY A 175 -5.47 -3.35 13.17
C GLY A 175 -5.00 -2.59 11.94
N VAL A 176 -5.23 -3.15 10.74
CA VAL A 176 -4.90 -2.46 9.46
C VAL A 176 -5.75 -1.21 9.28
N ILE A 177 -7.06 -1.26 9.59
CA ILE A 177 -7.94 -0.07 9.49
C ILE A 177 -7.49 1.02 10.46
N PHE A 178 -7.21 0.68 11.72
CA PHE A 178 -6.72 1.65 12.71
C PHE A 178 -5.37 2.25 12.31
N THR A 179 -4.48 1.44 11.74
CA THR A 179 -3.19 1.93 11.24
C THR A 179 -3.37 2.91 10.08
N PHE A 180 -4.30 2.64 9.16
CA PHE A 180 -4.64 3.56 8.08
C PHE A 180 -5.19 4.89 8.63
N VAL A 181 -6.13 4.85 9.60
CA VAL A 181 -6.65 6.06 10.25
C VAL A 181 -5.54 6.83 10.96
N PHE A 182 -4.63 6.14 11.65
CA PHE A 182 -3.48 6.77 12.29
C PHE A 182 -2.55 7.43 11.26
N GLY A 183 -2.36 6.79 10.10
CA GLY A 183 -1.64 7.37 8.96
C GLY A 183 -2.27 8.66 8.46
N ALA A 184 -3.61 8.71 8.38
CA ALA A 184 -4.33 9.91 8.01
C ALA A 184 -4.18 11.04 9.05
N VAL A 185 -4.25 10.72 10.35
CA VAL A 185 -4.00 11.69 11.42
C VAL A 185 -2.58 12.25 11.36
N LEU A 186 -1.58 11.38 11.20
CA LEU A 186 -0.18 11.78 11.05
C LEU A 186 0.01 12.66 9.79
N GLY A 187 -0.64 12.28 8.69
CA GLY A 187 -0.59 13.02 7.43
C GLY A 187 -1.12 14.44 7.59
N ASN A 188 -2.31 14.59 8.20
CA ASN A 188 -2.87 15.92 8.45
C ASN A 188 -1.96 16.78 9.33
N TRP A 189 -1.43 16.20 10.40
CA TRP A 189 -0.50 16.87 11.29
C TRP A 189 0.80 17.32 10.59
N CYS A 190 1.32 16.51 9.67
CA CYS A 190 2.48 16.87 8.85
C CYS A 190 2.14 17.96 7.82
N ILE A 191 0.96 17.90 7.18
CA ILE A 191 0.52 18.90 6.20
C ILE A 191 0.40 20.29 6.86
N GLU A 192 -0.14 20.38 8.06
CA GLU A 192 -0.23 21.64 8.80
C GLU A 192 1.13 22.28 9.07
N ARG A 193 2.21 21.50 9.17
CA ARG A 193 3.57 21.98 9.48
C ARG A 193 4.47 22.15 8.27
N MET A 194 4.35 21.25 7.30
CA MET A 194 5.26 21.14 6.17
C MET A 194 4.60 21.50 4.83
N GLY A 195 3.27 21.74 4.83
CA GLY A 195 2.51 21.98 3.61
C GLY A 195 2.63 20.81 2.64
N LEU A 196 2.82 21.11 1.36
CA LEU A 196 2.90 20.12 0.29
C LEU A 196 4.17 19.24 0.33
N HIS A 197 5.19 19.63 1.10
CA HIS A 197 6.37 18.79 1.32
C HIS A 197 6.11 17.62 2.27
N ALA A 198 4.98 17.60 2.97
CA ALA A 198 4.62 16.54 3.93
C ALA A 198 4.68 15.13 3.33
N ILE A 199 4.42 14.97 2.02
CA ILE A 199 4.46 13.67 1.34
C ILE A 199 5.83 12.98 1.41
N VAL A 200 6.91 13.72 1.72
CA VAL A 200 8.23 13.14 1.99
C VAL A 200 8.18 12.12 3.11
N VAL A 201 7.32 12.33 4.12
CA VAL A 201 7.16 11.38 5.24
C VAL A 201 6.62 10.02 4.73
N ALA A 202 5.62 10.02 3.85
CA ALA A 202 5.14 8.78 3.23
C ALA A 202 6.23 8.12 2.37
N SER A 203 6.99 8.91 1.60
CA SER A 203 8.14 8.40 0.85
C SER A 203 9.18 7.74 1.76
N LEU A 204 9.52 8.34 2.90
CA LEU A 204 10.45 7.77 3.88
C LEU A 204 9.91 6.48 4.50
N LEU A 205 8.61 6.41 4.81
CA LEU A 205 7.97 5.17 5.28
C LEU A 205 8.12 4.04 4.26
N LEU A 206 7.96 4.33 2.98
CA LEU A 206 8.14 3.34 1.92
C LEU A 206 9.61 2.95 1.73
N PHE A 207 10.57 3.87 1.89
CA PHE A 207 11.99 3.51 1.92
C PHE A 207 12.33 2.60 3.11
N VAL A 208 11.71 2.81 4.27
CA VAL A 208 11.83 1.90 5.42
C VAL A 208 11.24 0.52 5.08
N ALA A 209 10.06 0.47 4.45
CA ALA A 209 9.47 -0.78 3.97
C ALA A 209 10.41 -1.52 2.99
N PHE A 210 10.99 -0.79 2.03
CA PHE A 210 11.99 -1.32 1.10
C PHE A 210 13.20 -1.89 1.84
N ALA A 211 13.75 -1.16 2.82
CA ALA A 211 14.92 -1.60 3.59
C ALA A 211 14.63 -2.86 4.41
N ILE A 212 13.46 -2.95 5.05
CA ILE A 212 13.03 -4.15 5.79
C ILE A 212 12.99 -5.36 4.86
N MET A 213 12.37 -5.22 3.69
CA MET A 213 12.30 -6.30 2.69
C MET A 213 13.70 -6.72 2.20
N PHE A 214 14.64 -5.78 2.12
CA PHE A 214 16.01 -6.07 1.70
C PHE A 214 16.80 -6.83 2.75
N ILE A 215 16.74 -6.40 4.01
CA ILE A 215 17.45 -7.02 5.15
C ILE A 215 16.98 -8.45 5.37
N ASP A 216 15.70 -8.68 5.34
CA ASP A 216 15.10 -10.01 5.53
C ASP A 216 15.48 -10.98 4.40
N ARG A 217 15.58 -10.49 3.17
CA ARG A 217 16.06 -11.26 2.04
C ARG A 217 17.48 -11.77 2.24
N GLU A 218 18.39 -10.92 2.68
CA GLU A 218 19.77 -11.32 2.95
C GLU A 218 19.83 -12.39 4.05
N ARG A 219 19.00 -12.26 5.07
CA ARG A 219 18.90 -13.25 6.16
C ARG A 219 18.41 -14.61 5.66
N ASP A 220 17.41 -14.66 4.78
CA ASP A 220 16.91 -15.91 4.20
C ASP A 220 17.96 -16.57 3.30
N LEU A 221 18.65 -15.81 2.47
CA LEU A 221 19.76 -16.30 1.64
C LEU A 221 20.89 -16.89 2.50
N ARG A 222 21.30 -16.21 3.56
CA ARG A 222 22.35 -16.69 4.48
C ARG A 222 21.93 -18.00 5.16
N LEU A 223 20.64 -18.13 5.54
CA LEU A 223 20.13 -19.37 6.13
C LEU A 223 20.14 -20.52 5.12
N ARG A 224 19.70 -20.28 3.87
CA ARG A 224 19.74 -21.26 2.79
C ARG A 224 21.16 -21.73 2.49
N TRP A 225 22.14 -20.82 2.43
CA TRP A 225 23.55 -21.16 2.26
C TRP A 225 24.11 -21.98 3.41
N LYS A 226 23.75 -21.69 4.66
CA LYS A 226 24.14 -22.51 5.83
C LYS A 226 23.58 -23.92 5.75
N VAL A 227 22.29 -24.07 5.46
CA VAL A 227 21.64 -25.39 5.32
C VAL A 227 22.26 -26.19 4.16
N ALA A 228 22.50 -25.55 3.02
CA ALA A 228 23.15 -26.21 1.88
C ALA A 228 24.61 -26.63 2.21
N ALA A 229 25.37 -25.80 2.93
CA ALA A 229 26.73 -26.10 3.34
C ALA A 229 26.79 -27.25 4.37
N GLU A 230 25.81 -27.36 5.28
CA GLU A 230 25.69 -28.47 6.22
C GLU A 230 25.33 -29.77 5.51
N ALA A 231 24.34 -29.74 4.59
CA ALA A 231 23.98 -30.89 3.78
C ALA A 231 25.15 -31.41 2.92
N TRP A 232 25.94 -30.48 2.35
CA TRP A 232 27.17 -30.83 1.61
C TRP A 232 28.18 -31.57 2.50
N LYS A 233 28.42 -31.09 3.73
CA LYS A 233 29.36 -31.71 4.69
C LYS A 233 28.90 -33.08 5.13
N GLU A 234 27.59 -33.29 5.29
CA GLU A 234 27.04 -34.61 5.62
C GLU A 234 27.10 -35.60 4.44
N GLY A 235 26.89 -35.12 3.22
CA GLY A 235 27.05 -35.92 2.00
C GLY A 235 28.48 -36.36 1.71
N CYS A 236 29.49 -35.57 2.10
CA CYS A 236 30.92 -35.90 1.97
C CYS A 236 31.46 -36.82 3.10
N ARG A 237 30.68 -37.08 4.15
CA ARG A 237 31.04 -37.98 5.25
C ARG A 237 30.54 -39.41 5.06
N LYS A 238 29.73 -39.67 4.05
CA LYS A 238 29.29 -40.99 3.59
C LYS A 238 30.08 -41.45 2.39
#